data_f654b94ed5bd41f3e902b9fee5a1bd21
#
_entry.id   f654b94ed5bd41f3e902b9fee5a1bd21
#
_cell.length_a   1.000
_cell.length_b   1.000
_cell.length_c   1.000
_cell.angle_alpha   90.00
_cell.angle_beta   90.00
_cell.angle_gamma   90.00
#
_symmetry.space_group_name_H-M   'P 1'
#
loop_
_entity.id
_entity.type
_entity.pdbx_description
1 polymer ?
#
loop_
_entity_poly.entity_id
_entity_poly.type
_entity_poly.pdbx_seq_one_letter_code
_entity_poly.pdbx_strand_id
1 'polypeptide(L)'
;MRQEFGRPVRTFDVPGFRLREALYNPAEEIAAHLHPWATLCLTVAGAYTEDWGVTRVRCDRASLVFHPPGDVYGDRISDAGSRCLTIGVDPAVFSSAADAIPSLAHLRASRRAPPSWLAFQLHQELELGDDLSAASVEGTVLALLAEVCERPALEARGAPPPWLERVKEQIHDEFARGPSLETLALAAGVHRVHLAREFRRRFGCTPGHYIRQRRIEFACQRLAGSREPLSVVAFDAGFADQSHFTNVFRRLVGTTPGAFRTQFSLVPR
;
A
#
# COMPACT_ATOMS: atom_id res chain seq x y z
N MET A 1 -28.65 6.53 6.64
CA MET A 1 -28.40 5.07 6.58
C MET A 1 -27.00 4.92 6.01
N ARG A 2 -26.05 4.29 6.71
CA ARG A 2 -24.70 4.07 6.18
C ARG A 2 -24.79 2.99 5.12
N GLN A 3 -24.35 3.30 3.92
CA GLN A 3 -24.30 2.32 2.83
C GLN A 3 -23.04 1.48 3.03
N GLU A 4 -23.17 0.25 3.49
CA GLU A 4 -22.08 -0.69 3.68
C GLU A 4 -22.15 -1.76 2.59
N PHE A 5 -21.10 -1.87 1.81
CA PHE A 5 -20.99 -2.79 0.68
C PHE A 5 -20.16 -4.02 1.04
N GLY A 6 -20.39 -5.11 0.32
CA GLY A 6 -19.72 -6.38 0.54
C GLY A 6 -20.15 -7.10 1.82
N ARG A 7 -19.84 -8.38 1.91
CA ARG A 7 -20.12 -9.21 3.08
C ARG A 7 -19.05 -8.97 4.16
N PRO A 8 -19.41 -8.49 5.36
CA PRO A 8 -18.42 -8.24 6.41
C PRO A 8 -17.77 -9.56 6.86
N VAL A 9 -16.46 -9.51 7.02
CA VAL A 9 -15.64 -10.58 7.63
C VAL A 9 -15.38 -10.23 9.09
N ARG A 10 -14.97 -8.99 9.33
CA ARG A 10 -14.65 -8.45 10.65
C ARG A 10 -14.99 -6.96 10.69
N THR A 11 -15.32 -6.48 11.87
CA THR A 11 -15.50 -5.05 12.14
C THR A 11 -14.93 -4.75 13.52
N PHE A 12 -14.15 -3.69 13.61
CA PHE A 12 -13.58 -3.18 14.85
C PHE A 12 -13.88 -1.70 14.93
N ASP A 13 -14.52 -1.31 16.02
CA ASP A 13 -14.75 0.09 16.35
C ASP A 13 -13.82 0.45 17.51
N VAL A 14 -12.93 1.38 17.29
CA VAL A 14 -12.14 2.03 18.34
C VAL A 14 -12.43 3.52 18.33
N PRO A 15 -12.24 4.24 19.44
CA PRO A 15 -12.49 5.67 19.48
C PRO A 15 -11.82 6.41 18.32
N GLY A 16 -12.61 7.09 17.50
CA GLY A 16 -12.13 7.85 16.35
C GLY A 16 -11.94 7.06 15.05
N PHE A 17 -12.03 5.73 15.08
CA PHE A 17 -11.79 4.89 13.88
C PHE A 17 -12.76 3.72 13.79
N ARG A 18 -13.15 3.41 12.55
CA ARG A 18 -13.88 2.17 12.22
C ARG A 18 -13.10 1.38 11.20
N LEU A 19 -12.73 0.15 11.55
CA LEU A 19 -12.05 -0.77 10.67
C LEU A 19 -13.01 -1.87 10.26
N ARG A 20 -13.19 -2.03 8.97
CA ARG A 20 -14.11 -3.04 8.42
C ARG A 20 -13.42 -3.82 7.32
N GLU A 21 -13.31 -5.11 7.51
CA GLU A 21 -12.88 -6.04 6.48
C GLU A 21 -14.11 -6.68 5.83
N ALA A 22 -14.16 -6.66 4.50
CA ALA A 22 -15.27 -7.20 3.74
C ALA A 22 -14.82 -7.98 2.51
N LEU A 23 -15.62 -8.98 2.15
CA LEU A 23 -15.54 -9.72 0.89
C LEU A 23 -16.55 -9.17 -0.09
N TYR A 24 -16.11 -8.97 -1.32
CA TYR A 24 -16.93 -8.56 -2.45
C TYR A 24 -17.01 -9.69 -3.47
N ASN A 25 -18.21 -9.92 -4.00
CA ASN A 25 -18.43 -11.02 -4.92
C ASN A 25 -17.74 -10.77 -6.27
N PRO A 26 -17.40 -11.85 -7.01
CA PRO A 26 -16.96 -11.75 -8.39
C PRO A 26 -17.90 -10.93 -9.26
N ALA A 27 -17.34 -10.04 -10.09
CA ALA A 27 -18.07 -9.19 -11.04
C ALA A 27 -19.13 -8.27 -10.41
N GLU A 28 -19.12 -8.07 -9.09
CA GLU A 28 -20.05 -7.15 -8.41
C GLU A 28 -19.76 -5.70 -8.85
N GLU A 29 -20.83 -4.96 -9.17
CA GLU A 29 -20.76 -3.53 -9.45
C GLU A 29 -21.35 -2.75 -8.27
N ILE A 30 -20.57 -1.84 -7.72
CA ILE A 30 -20.99 -0.92 -6.69
C ILE A 30 -21.21 0.44 -7.34
N ALA A 31 -22.46 0.87 -7.38
CA ALA A 31 -22.83 2.15 -7.96
C ALA A 31 -22.11 3.31 -7.24
N ALA A 32 -22.01 4.44 -7.95
CA ALA A 32 -21.40 5.63 -7.39
C ALA A 32 -22.02 6.01 -6.05
N HIS A 33 -21.19 6.15 -5.04
CA HIS A 33 -21.55 6.42 -3.66
C HIS A 33 -20.52 7.35 -3.01
N LEU A 34 -20.77 7.78 -1.79
CA LEU A 34 -19.84 8.58 -1.02
C LEU A 34 -19.82 8.12 0.44
N HIS A 35 -18.68 8.36 1.10
CA HIS A 35 -18.56 8.22 2.55
C HIS A 35 -18.47 9.61 3.20
N PRO A 36 -19.21 9.85 4.30
CA PRO A 36 -19.11 11.11 5.04
C PRO A 36 -17.81 11.24 5.85
N TRP A 37 -17.06 10.14 5.99
CA TRP A 37 -15.79 10.06 6.69
C TRP A 37 -14.65 9.92 5.69
N ALA A 38 -13.47 10.42 6.08
CA ALA A 38 -12.24 10.06 5.35
C ALA A 38 -12.03 8.55 5.45
N THR A 39 -11.64 7.93 4.34
CA THR A 39 -11.54 6.48 4.25
C THR A 39 -10.22 6.06 3.61
N LEU A 40 -9.55 5.09 4.22
CA LEU A 40 -8.43 4.37 3.63
C LEU A 40 -8.90 2.97 3.27
N CYS A 41 -8.70 2.53 2.04
CA CYS A 41 -9.07 1.19 1.57
C CYS A 41 -7.82 0.43 1.15
N LEU A 42 -7.50 -0.66 1.87
CA LEU A 42 -6.44 -1.60 1.52
C LEU A 42 -7.03 -2.82 0.81
N THR A 43 -6.59 -3.11 -0.39
CA THR A 43 -6.90 -4.36 -1.08
C THR A 43 -6.08 -5.50 -0.48
N VAL A 44 -6.70 -6.35 0.32
CA VAL A 44 -6.06 -7.50 0.98
C VAL A 44 -5.87 -8.66 0.00
N ALA A 45 -6.91 -8.93 -0.83
CA ALA A 45 -6.87 -9.99 -1.83
C ALA A 45 -7.77 -9.65 -3.02
N GLY A 46 -7.50 -10.29 -4.17
CA GLY A 46 -8.23 -10.02 -5.41
C GLY A 46 -7.89 -8.65 -5.99
N ALA A 47 -8.85 -8.08 -6.73
CA ALA A 47 -8.71 -6.77 -7.35
C ALA A 47 -10.08 -6.14 -7.61
N TYR A 48 -10.10 -4.82 -7.78
CA TYR A 48 -11.26 -4.08 -8.28
C TYR A 48 -10.80 -2.89 -9.12
N THR A 49 -11.71 -2.34 -9.88
CA THR A 49 -11.49 -1.09 -10.61
C THR A 49 -12.39 -0.03 -10.02
N GLU A 50 -11.81 1.09 -9.67
CA GLU A 50 -12.50 2.22 -9.11
C GLU A 50 -12.73 3.29 -10.17
N ASP A 51 -13.96 3.77 -10.26
CA ASP A 51 -14.40 4.75 -11.24
C ASP A 51 -14.65 6.10 -10.55
N TRP A 52 -13.83 7.13 -10.90
CA TRP A 52 -14.04 8.54 -10.52
C TRP A 52 -14.42 9.36 -11.75
N GLY A 53 -15.68 9.32 -12.13
CA GLY A 53 -16.15 10.00 -13.34
C GLY A 53 -15.45 9.49 -14.60
N VAL A 54 -14.51 10.30 -15.13
CA VAL A 54 -13.76 9.92 -16.34
C VAL A 54 -12.47 9.13 -16.08
N THR A 55 -12.11 8.95 -14.82
CA THR A 55 -10.87 8.27 -14.45
C THR A 55 -11.17 6.90 -13.88
N ARG A 56 -10.45 5.89 -14.37
CA ARG A 56 -10.48 4.52 -13.87
C ARG A 56 -9.13 4.15 -13.29
N VAL A 57 -9.15 3.56 -12.10
CA VAL A 57 -7.95 3.09 -11.42
C VAL A 57 -8.13 1.64 -11.01
N ARG A 58 -7.27 0.78 -11.49
CA ARG A 58 -7.23 -0.62 -11.04
C ARG A 58 -6.51 -0.70 -9.70
N CYS A 59 -7.17 -1.30 -8.73
CA CYS A 59 -6.68 -1.56 -7.39
C CYS A 59 -6.42 -3.07 -7.26
N ASP A 60 -5.17 -3.44 -7.41
CA ASP A 60 -4.71 -4.81 -7.19
C ASP A 60 -4.38 -5.03 -5.71
N ARG A 61 -4.09 -6.26 -5.35
CA ARG A 61 -3.63 -6.59 -4.01
C ARG A 61 -2.52 -5.64 -3.53
N ALA A 62 -2.60 -5.25 -2.26
CA ALA A 62 -1.74 -4.28 -1.61
C ALA A 62 -1.91 -2.83 -2.08
N SER A 63 -2.86 -2.54 -2.96
CA SER A 63 -3.22 -1.15 -3.24
C SER A 63 -3.85 -0.53 -2.00
N LEU A 64 -3.38 0.65 -1.63
CA LEU A 64 -4.00 1.50 -0.61
C LEU A 64 -4.57 2.73 -1.32
N VAL A 65 -5.85 2.98 -1.14
CA VAL A 65 -6.55 4.15 -1.69
C VAL A 65 -7.05 5.00 -0.55
N PHE A 66 -6.92 6.30 -0.67
CA PHE A 66 -7.47 7.27 0.25
C PHE A 66 -8.61 8.05 -0.42
N HIS A 67 -9.73 8.16 0.29
CA HIS A 67 -10.88 8.98 -0.08
C HIS A 67 -11.09 10.06 0.96
N PRO A 68 -11.04 11.34 0.59
CA PRO A 68 -11.45 12.42 1.48
C PRO A 68 -12.95 12.33 1.79
N PRO A 69 -13.43 12.98 2.86
CA PRO A 69 -14.84 13.03 3.18
C PRO A 69 -15.66 13.57 2.01
N GLY A 70 -16.73 12.86 1.64
CA GLY A 70 -17.65 13.28 0.57
C GLY A 70 -17.18 13.02 -0.85
N ASP A 71 -16.07 12.32 -1.04
CA ASP A 71 -15.62 11.88 -2.36
C ASP A 71 -16.59 10.87 -2.98
N VAL A 72 -16.90 11.04 -4.27
CA VAL A 72 -17.88 10.21 -5.00
C VAL A 72 -17.15 9.27 -5.95
N TYR A 73 -17.31 7.98 -5.77
CA TYR A 73 -16.71 6.94 -6.60
C TYR A 73 -17.58 5.70 -6.66
N GLY A 74 -17.35 4.86 -7.67
CA GLY A 74 -17.98 3.56 -7.80
C GLY A 74 -16.94 2.48 -8.03
N ASP A 75 -17.28 1.23 -7.75
CA ASP A 75 -16.35 0.12 -7.86
C ASP A 75 -16.89 -0.97 -8.79
N ARG A 76 -15.98 -1.59 -9.52
CA ARG A 76 -16.23 -2.80 -10.28
C ARG A 76 -15.27 -3.88 -9.83
N ILE A 77 -15.80 -4.89 -9.17
CA ILE A 77 -15.01 -6.00 -8.62
C ILE A 77 -14.57 -6.92 -9.77
N SER A 78 -13.34 -7.44 -9.67
CA SER A 78 -12.83 -8.40 -10.66
C SER A 78 -13.58 -9.74 -10.62
N ASP A 79 -13.42 -10.54 -11.67
CA ASP A 79 -14.01 -11.89 -11.76
C ASP A 79 -13.51 -12.86 -10.66
N ALA A 80 -12.42 -12.54 -10.01
CA ALA A 80 -11.89 -13.30 -8.87
C ALA A 80 -12.45 -12.85 -7.51
N GLY A 81 -13.30 -11.80 -7.50
CA GLY A 81 -13.73 -11.14 -6.27
C GLY A 81 -12.65 -10.25 -5.66
N SER A 82 -12.96 -9.66 -4.52
CA SER A 82 -12.03 -8.81 -3.78
C SER A 82 -12.24 -8.94 -2.26
N ARG A 83 -11.19 -8.74 -1.50
CA ARG A 83 -11.21 -8.62 -0.03
C ARG A 83 -10.51 -7.32 0.33
N CYS A 84 -11.21 -6.44 0.99
CA CYS A 84 -10.69 -5.11 1.34
C CYS A 84 -10.81 -4.86 2.84
N LEU A 85 -9.78 -4.21 3.40
CA LEU A 85 -9.84 -3.59 4.72
C LEU A 85 -10.08 -2.09 4.52
N THR A 86 -11.21 -1.62 4.99
CA THR A 86 -11.61 -0.22 4.96
C THR A 86 -11.43 0.38 6.36
N ILE A 87 -10.74 1.51 6.45
CA ILE A 87 -10.48 2.24 7.67
C ILE A 87 -11.19 3.59 7.55
N GLY A 88 -12.30 3.75 8.25
CA GLY A 88 -12.99 5.03 8.39
C GLY A 88 -12.37 5.85 9.52
N VAL A 89 -12.09 7.12 9.25
CA VAL A 89 -11.55 8.09 10.23
C VAL A 89 -12.64 9.06 10.60
N ASP A 90 -12.95 9.16 11.90
CA ASP A 90 -13.94 10.09 12.41
C ASP A 90 -13.63 11.53 11.99
N PRO A 91 -14.63 12.34 11.60
CA PRO A 91 -14.41 13.71 11.15
C PRO A 91 -13.65 14.60 12.15
N ALA A 92 -13.85 14.42 13.45
CA ALA A 92 -13.13 15.19 14.45
C ALA A 92 -11.63 14.81 14.49
N VAL A 93 -11.32 13.51 14.40
CA VAL A 93 -9.93 13.02 14.33
C VAL A 93 -9.29 13.47 13.03
N PHE A 94 -10.01 13.36 11.90
CA PHE A 94 -9.50 13.80 10.61
C PHE A 94 -9.23 15.31 10.57
N SER A 95 -10.11 16.12 11.15
CA SER A 95 -9.93 17.58 11.25
C SER A 95 -8.71 17.93 12.08
N SER A 96 -8.55 17.30 13.25
CA SER A 96 -7.37 17.50 14.11
C SER A 96 -6.07 17.08 13.42
N ALA A 97 -6.09 15.96 12.67
CA ALA A 97 -4.94 15.53 11.87
C ALA A 97 -4.65 16.53 10.74
N ALA A 98 -5.66 17.09 10.10
CA ALA A 98 -5.51 18.09 9.04
C ALA A 98 -4.93 19.42 9.55
N ASP A 99 -5.22 19.81 10.80
CA ASP A 99 -4.60 20.96 11.46
C ASP A 99 -3.10 20.74 11.68
N ALA A 100 -2.71 19.51 12.04
CA ALA A 100 -1.31 19.11 12.24
C ALA A 100 -0.57 18.87 10.90
N ILE A 101 -1.27 18.43 9.87
CA ILE A 101 -0.75 18.10 8.54
C ILE A 101 -1.55 18.89 7.50
N PRO A 102 -1.22 20.16 7.22
CA PRO A 102 -2.01 21.01 6.33
C PRO A 102 -2.24 20.46 4.92
N SER A 103 -1.32 19.60 4.41
CA SER A 103 -1.49 18.91 3.14
C SER A 103 -2.68 17.94 3.13
N LEU A 104 -3.13 17.45 4.29
CA LEU A 104 -4.26 16.56 4.43
C LEU A 104 -5.59 17.23 4.04
N ALA A 105 -5.75 18.51 4.41
CA ALA A 105 -6.95 19.30 4.09
C ALA A 105 -7.14 19.53 2.58
N HIS A 106 -6.05 19.45 1.81
CA HIS A 106 -6.04 19.64 0.36
C HIS A 106 -5.86 18.34 -0.42
N LEU A 107 -5.81 17.21 0.30
CA LEU A 107 -5.64 15.91 -0.30
C LEU A 107 -6.90 15.54 -1.08
N ARG A 108 -6.78 15.45 -2.38
CA ARG A 108 -7.79 14.82 -3.23
C ARG A 108 -7.59 13.31 -3.19
N ALA A 109 -8.60 12.55 -3.61
CA ALA A 109 -8.48 11.09 -3.67
C ALA A 109 -7.12 10.68 -4.23
N SER A 110 -6.33 10.00 -3.39
CA SER A 110 -4.99 9.59 -3.77
C SER A 110 -5.06 8.26 -4.48
N ARG A 111 -4.83 8.33 -5.77
CA ARG A 111 -4.85 7.19 -6.68
C ARG A 111 -3.63 6.31 -6.44
N ARG A 112 -3.71 5.32 -5.59
CA ARG A 112 -2.67 4.31 -5.45
C ARG A 112 -1.43 4.79 -4.66
N ALA A 113 -1.44 4.49 -3.39
CA ALA A 113 -0.19 4.40 -2.63
C ALA A 113 0.55 3.10 -2.99
N PRO A 114 1.90 3.02 -2.96
CA PRO A 114 2.57 1.74 -2.94
C PRO A 114 2.05 0.93 -1.76
N PRO A 115 2.26 -0.39 -1.81
CA PRO A 115 1.89 -1.25 -0.70
C PRO A 115 2.43 -0.65 0.60
N SER A 116 1.53 -0.19 1.45
CA SER A 116 1.90 0.32 2.75
C SER A 116 2.06 -0.86 3.70
N TRP A 117 3.27 -1.01 4.24
CA TRP A 117 3.54 -2.00 5.28
C TRP A 117 2.73 -1.74 6.53
N LEU A 118 2.50 -0.48 6.85
CA LEU A 118 1.67 -0.08 7.99
C LEU A 118 0.23 -0.59 7.84
N ALA A 119 -0.33 -0.53 6.63
CA ALA A 119 -1.65 -1.08 6.35
C ALA A 119 -1.69 -2.61 6.52
N PHE A 120 -0.63 -3.31 6.10
CA PHE A 120 -0.51 -4.74 6.34
C PHE A 120 -0.28 -5.08 7.81
N GLN A 121 0.54 -4.33 8.54
CA GLN A 121 0.72 -4.51 9.97
C GLN A 121 -0.61 -4.34 10.71
N LEU A 122 -1.37 -3.29 10.40
CA LEU A 122 -2.69 -3.06 10.98
C LEU A 122 -3.63 -4.23 10.67
N HIS A 123 -3.64 -4.73 9.44
CA HIS A 123 -4.43 -5.91 9.07
C HIS A 123 -3.99 -7.16 9.86
N GLN A 124 -2.68 -7.35 10.10
CA GLN A 124 -2.16 -8.44 10.93
C GLN A 124 -2.62 -8.36 12.38
N GLU A 125 -2.49 -7.19 12.98
CA GLU A 125 -2.93 -6.95 14.37
C GLU A 125 -4.42 -7.25 14.51
N LEU A 126 -5.23 -6.86 13.52
CA LEU A 126 -6.65 -7.21 13.45
C LEU A 126 -6.93 -8.71 13.30
N GLU A 127 -6.07 -9.44 12.58
CA GLU A 127 -6.24 -10.90 12.40
C GLU A 127 -5.88 -11.70 13.65
N LEU A 128 -4.86 -11.25 14.39
CA LEU A 128 -4.39 -11.94 15.61
C LEU A 128 -5.37 -11.80 16.76
N GLY A 129 -6.27 -10.80 16.72
CA GLY A 129 -7.31 -10.62 17.76
C GLY A 129 -6.76 -10.24 19.13
N ASP A 130 -5.47 -9.90 19.20
CA ASP A 130 -4.85 -9.40 20.41
C ASP A 130 -5.42 -8.00 20.73
N ASP A 131 -5.43 -7.63 22.00
CA ASP A 131 -5.94 -6.35 22.51
C ASP A 131 -5.35 -5.15 21.72
N LEU A 132 -5.98 -4.84 20.57
CA LEU A 132 -5.69 -3.64 19.80
C LEU A 132 -5.98 -2.45 20.68
N SER A 133 -4.94 -1.87 21.25
CA SER A 133 -5.12 -0.62 21.96
C SER A 133 -5.55 0.45 20.95
N ALA A 134 -6.53 1.27 21.33
CA ALA A 134 -6.95 2.40 20.50
C ALA A 134 -5.75 3.25 20.07
N ALA A 135 -4.74 3.39 20.94
CA ALA A 135 -3.51 4.12 20.65
C ALA A 135 -2.65 3.50 19.55
N SER A 136 -2.59 2.16 19.46
CA SER A 136 -1.86 1.48 18.37
C SER A 136 -2.53 1.70 17.02
N VAL A 137 -3.86 1.57 16.97
CA VAL A 137 -4.65 1.85 15.75
C VAL A 137 -4.49 3.31 15.34
N GLU A 138 -4.66 4.25 16.27
CA GLU A 138 -4.50 5.68 16.01
C GLU A 138 -3.11 6.00 15.45
N GLY A 139 -2.05 5.55 16.10
CA GLY A 139 -0.68 5.78 15.65
C GLY A 139 -0.45 5.26 14.23
N THR A 140 -0.91 4.04 13.94
CA THR A 140 -0.75 3.42 12.61
C THR A 140 -1.58 4.14 11.55
N VAL A 141 -2.83 4.52 11.85
CA VAL A 141 -3.68 5.25 10.88
C VAL A 141 -3.15 6.65 10.61
N LEU A 142 -2.69 7.38 11.63
CA LEU A 142 -2.05 8.69 11.44
C LEU A 142 -0.78 8.59 10.58
N ALA A 143 0.04 7.54 10.78
CA ALA A 143 1.21 7.28 9.95
C ALA A 143 0.82 6.96 8.49
N LEU A 144 -0.25 6.19 8.26
CA LEU A 144 -0.79 5.93 6.92
C LEU A 144 -1.29 7.22 6.24
N LEU A 145 -2.00 8.08 6.96
CA LEU A 145 -2.42 9.39 6.45
C LEU A 145 -1.21 10.26 6.09
N ALA A 146 -0.17 10.27 6.91
CA ALA A 146 1.07 10.98 6.61
C ALA A 146 1.75 10.44 5.32
N GLU A 147 1.85 9.11 5.15
CA GLU A 147 2.37 8.50 3.90
C GLU A 147 1.58 8.94 2.68
N VAL A 148 0.26 8.99 2.78
CA VAL A 148 -0.61 9.44 1.68
C VAL A 148 -0.41 10.93 1.39
N CYS A 149 -0.19 11.77 2.42
CA CYS A 149 0.02 13.20 2.30
C CYS A 149 1.38 13.61 1.73
N GLU A 150 2.43 12.85 2.00
CA GLU A 150 3.77 13.17 1.49
C GLU A 150 3.85 13.12 -0.04
N ARG A 151 2.94 12.43 -0.69
CA ARG A 151 2.94 12.21 -2.14
C ARG A 151 2.49 13.41 -2.97
N PRO A 152 1.39 14.12 -2.68
CA PRO A 152 1.01 15.30 -3.45
C PRO A 152 2.04 16.41 -3.40
N ALA A 153 2.78 16.54 -2.28
CA ALA A 153 3.89 17.48 -2.19
C ALA A 153 5.05 17.11 -3.13
N LEU A 154 5.21 15.83 -3.46
CA LEU A 154 6.15 15.35 -4.47
C LEU A 154 5.61 15.54 -5.88
N GLU A 155 4.30 15.37 -6.11
CA GLU A 155 3.63 15.61 -7.39
C GLU A 155 3.51 17.11 -7.72
N ALA A 156 3.25 17.97 -6.74
CA ALA A 156 3.19 19.43 -6.90
C ALA A 156 4.52 20.07 -7.32
N ARG A 157 5.63 19.35 -7.22
CA ARG A 157 6.96 19.79 -7.71
C ARG A 157 7.15 19.64 -9.21
N GLY A 158 6.07 19.44 -9.97
CA GLY A 158 6.07 19.20 -11.40
C GLY A 158 6.37 17.75 -11.75
N ALA A 159 6.19 17.40 -13.02
CA ALA A 159 6.55 16.07 -13.51
C ALA A 159 8.04 15.81 -13.22
N PRO A 160 8.40 14.61 -12.75
CA PRO A 160 9.81 14.27 -12.57
C PRO A 160 10.53 14.36 -13.92
N PRO A 161 11.82 14.68 -13.91
CA PRO A 161 12.58 14.65 -15.15
C PRO A 161 12.42 13.30 -15.84
N PRO A 162 12.28 13.24 -17.17
CA PRO A 162 12.04 11.97 -17.87
C PRO A 162 13.08 10.89 -17.59
N TRP A 163 14.34 11.28 -17.33
CA TRP A 163 15.37 10.34 -16.94
C TRP A 163 15.12 9.69 -15.56
N LEU A 164 14.48 10.41 -14.62
CA LEU A 164 14.19 9.90 -13.28
C LEU A 164 13.04 8.90 -13.30
N GLU A 165 12.03 9.10 -14.14
CA GLU A 165 10.98 8.10 -14.37
C GLU A 165 11.55 6.84 -15.03
N ARG A 166 12.43 6.96 -16.03
CA ARG A 166 13.12 5.80 -16.62
C ARG A 166 13.93 5.03 -15.59
N VAL A 167 14.62 5.71 -14.67
CA VAL A 167 15.32 5.03 -13.56
C VAL A 167 14.36 4.25 -12.68
N LYS A 168 13.21 4.82 -12.36
CA LYS A 168 12.18 4.13 -11.56
C LYS A 168 11.63 2.92 -12.31
N GLU A 169 11.30 3.05 -13.59
CA GLU A 169 10.87 1.94 -14.45
C GLU A 169 11.94 0.84 -14.51
N GLN A 170 13.19 1.20 -14.76
CA GLN A 170 14.30 0.25 -14.75
C GLN A 170 14.41 -0.50 -13.40
N ILE A 171 14.25 0.19 -12.27
CA ILE A 171 14.22 -0.50 -10.96
C ILE A 171 13.02 -1.45 -10.88
N HIS A 172 11.86 -1.08 -11.39
CA HIS A 172 10.69 -1.96 -11.41
C HIS A 172 10.90 -3.24 -12.21
N ASP A 173 11.60 -3.12 -13.34
CA ASP A 173 11.86 -4.26 -14.22
C ASP A 173 13.03 -5.14 -13.74
N GLU A 174 14.02 -4.53 -13.07
CA GLU A 174 15.28 -5.18 -12.72
C GLU A 174 15.53 -5.31 -11.20
N PHE A 175 14.53 -5.07 -10.34
CA PHE A 175 14.72 -5.08 -8.88
C PHE A 175 15.38 -6.37 -8.36
N ALA A 176 15.05 -7.52 -8.96
CA ALA A 176 15.63 -8.82 -8.58
C ALA A 176 17.14 -8.87 -8.86
N ARG A 177 17.58 -8.31 -9.99
CA ARG A 177 19.02 -8.21 -10.33
C ARG A 177 19.75 -7.21 -9.44
N GLY A 178 19.04 -6.23 -8.88
CA GLY A 178 19.59 -5.22 -7.98
C GLY A 178 20.57 -4.27 -8.67
N PRO A 179 20.11 -3.46 -9.64
CA PRO A 179 20.99 -2.54 -10.34
C PRO A 179 21.73 -1.62 -9.36
N SER A 180 23.03 -1.41 -9.59
CA SER A 180 23.80 -0.52 -8.77
C SER A 180 23.43 0.95 -9.03
N LEU A 181 23.71 1.84 -8.07
CA LEU A 181 23.51 3.27 -8.27
C LEU A 181 24.30 3.78 -9.48
N GLU A 182 25.46 3.20 -9.73
CA GLU A 182 26.31 3.55 -10.88
C GLU A 182 25.69 3.12 -12.20
N THR A 183 25.17 1.88 -12.26
CA THR A 183 24.43 1.37 -13.43
C THR A 183 23.22 2.23 -13.77
N LEU A 184 22.43 2.59 -12.76
CA LEU A 184 21.25 3.45 -12.92
C LEU A 184 21.63 4.86 -13.39
N ALA A 185 22.71 5.42 -12.84
CA ALA A 185 23.20 6.75 -13.20
C ALA A 185 23.72 6.79 -14.65
N LEU A 186 24.46 5.76 -15.04
CA LEU A 186 24.97 5.61 -16.40
C LEU A 186 23.82 5.51 -17.42
N ALA A 187 22.84 4.65 -17.15
CA ALA A 187 21.66 4.49 -18.02
C ALA A 187 20.82 5.79 -18.12
N ALA A 188 20.78 6.58 -17.06
CA ALA A 188 20.08 7.87 -17.03
C ALA A 188 20.90 9.03 -17.65
N GLY A 189 22.18 8.85 -17.93
CA GLY A 189 23.06 9.91 -18.43
C GLY A 189 23.34 11.00 -17.39
N VAL A 190 23.35 10.67 -16.09
CA VAL A 190 23.56 11.63 -15.00
C VAL A 190 24.63 11.14 -14.02
N HIS A 191 25.20 12.07 -13.27
CA HIS A 191 26.14 11.69 -12.21
C HIS A 191 25.43 11.01 -11.04
N ARG A 192 26.02 9.94 -10.46
CA ARG A 192 25.43 9.14 -9.37
C ARG A 192 24.97 9.96 -8.15
N VAL A 193 25.71 11.02 -7.79
CA VAL A 193 25.35 11.90 -6.68
C VAL A 193 24.07 12.70 -7.01
N HIS A 194 23.98 13.17 -8.26
CA HIS A 194 22.79 13.87 -8.73
C HIS A 194 21.57 12.95 -8.74
N LEU A 195 21.72 11.73 -9.26
CA LEU A 195 20.66 10.72 -9.23
C LEU A 195 20.20 10.46 -7.79
N ALA A 196 21.12 10.14 -6.87
CA ALA A 196 20.77 9.82 -5.48
C ALA A 196 20.01 10.97 -4.79
N ARG A 197 20.45 12.21 -5.00
CA ARG A 197 19.82 13.40 -4.45
C ARG A 197 18.41 13.62 -5.02
N GLU A 198 18.27 13.59 -6.35
CA GLU A 198 16.97 13.82 -7.02
C GLU A 198 15.99 12.67 -6.75
N PHE A 199 16.46 11.43 -6.72
CA PHE A 199 15.65 10.28 -6.38
C PHE A 199 15.11 10.39 -4.94
N ARG A 200 16.00 10.72 -3.97
CA ARG A 200 15.57 10.92 -2.58
C ARG A 200 14.63 12.11 -2.43
N ARG A 201 14.90 13.20 -3.15
CA ARG A 201 14.04 14.39 -3.16
C ARG A 201 12.65 14.09 -3.70
N ARG A 202 12.55 13.20 -4.71
CA ARG A 202 11.28 12.89 -5.41
C ARG A 202 10.53 11.72 -4.78
N PHE A 203 11.23 10.68 -4.33
CA PHE A 203 10.63 9.44 -3.83
C PHE A 203 10.79 9.22 -2.32
N GLY A 204 11.34 10.20 -1.59
CA GLY A 204 11.50 10.14 -0.14
C GLY A 204 12.60 9.19 0.36
N CYS A 205 13.15 8.33 -0.48
CA CYS A 205 14.13 7.31 -0.10
C CYS A 205 15.27 7.18 -1.11
N THR A 206 16.33 6.48 -0.74
CA THR A 206 17.44 6.20 -1.66
C THR A 206 17.05 5.12 -2.68
N PRO A 207 17.66 5.07 -3.90
CA PRO A 207 17.43 4.01 -4.87
C PRO A 207 17.60 2.61 -4.28
N GLY A 208 18.64 2.38 -3.48
CA GLY A 208 18.88 1.09 -2.83
C GLY A 208 17.81 0.72 -1.79
N HIS A 209 17.22 1.70 -1.10
CA HIS A 209 16.09 1.45 -0.21
C HIS A 209 14.84 1.09 -1.04
N TYR A 210 14.60 1.81 -2.12
CA TYR A 210 13.49 1.57 -3.03
C TYR A 210 13.55 0.17 -3.66
N ILE A 211 14.75 -0.28 -4.11
CA ILE A 211 14.98 -1.64 -4.61
C ILE A 211 14.61 -2.68 -3.53
N ARG A 212 15.06 -2.47 -2.28
CA ARG A 212 14.72 -3.39 -1.18
C ARG A 212 13.21 -3.45 -0.93
N GLN A 213 12.52 -2.32 -0.95
CA GLN A 213 11.06 -2.29 -0.85
C GLN A 213 10.40 -3.12 -1.96
N ARG A 214 10.81 -2.90 -3.22
CA ARG A 214 10.27 -3.66 -4.38
C ARG A 214 10.49 -5.16 -4.24
N ARG A 215 11.67 -5.59 -3.77
CA ARG A 215 11.97 -7.01 -3.50
C ARG A 215 11.03 -7.60 -2.45
N ILE A 216 10.79 -6.88 -1.39
CA ILE A 216 9.89 -7.33 -0.32
C ILE A 216 8.42 -7.34 -0.79
N GLU A 217 7.98 -6.34 -1.55
CA GLU A 217 6.65 -6.32 -2.16
C GLU A 217 6.41 -7.55 -3.04
N PHE A 218 7.36 -7.85 -3.93
CA PHE A 218 7.33 -9.06 -4.75
C PHE A 218 7.26 -10.32 -3.89
N ALA A 219 8.13 -10.41 -2.87
CA ALA A 219 8.15 -11.58 -1.99
C ALA A 219 6.81 -11.77 -1.27
N CYS A 220 6.17 -10.71 -0.82
CA CYS A 220 4.86 -10.79 -0.17
C CYS A 220 3.76 -11.30 -1.10
N GLN A 221 3.75 -10.82 -2.36
CA GLN A 221 2.81 -11.31 -3.36
C GLN A 221 3.01 -12.81 -3.61
N ARG A 222 4.27 -13.26 -3.75
CA ARG A 222 4.60 -14.67 -3.95
C ARG A 222 4.24 -15.53 -2.74
N LEU A 223 4.62 -15.10 -1.54
CA LEU A 223 4.32 -15.82 -0.29
C LEU A 223 2.82 -16.03 -0.09
N ALA A 224 2.04 -15.06 -0.45
CA ALA A 224 0.59 -15.15 -0.30
C ALA A 224 -0.10 -15.93 -1.43
N GLY A 225 0.44 -15.90 -2.65
CA GLY A 225 -0.14 -16.55 -3.83
C GLY A 225 0.41 -17.93 -4.14
N SER A 226 1.44 -18.44 -3.41
CA SER A 226 2.08 -19.71 -3.73
C SER A 226 2.55 -20.47 -2.49
N ARG A 227 2.81 -21.79 -2.69
CA ARG A 227 3.44 -22.67 -1.68
C ARG A 227 4.93 -22.90 -1.96
N GLU A 228 5.54 -22.12 -2.82
CA GLU A 228 6.95 -22.26 -3.15
C GLU A 228 7.84 -22.20 -1.91
N PRO A 229 8.95 -22.93 -1.88
CA PRO A 229 9.93 -22.84 -0.80
C PRO A 229 10.38 -21.39 -0.55
N LEU A 230 10.62 -21.04 0.71
CA LEU A 230 11.08 -19.69 1.07
C LEU A 230 12.40 -19.32 0.38
N SER A 231 13.25 -20.30 0.14
CA SER A 231 14.52 -20.13 -0.60
C SER A 231 14.28 -19.72 -2.06
N VAL A 232 13.27 -20.28 -2.71
CA VAL A 232 12.89 -19.93 -4.09
C VAL A 232 12.36 -18.50 -4.12
N VAL A 233 11.43 -18.16 -3.21
CA VAL A 233 10.89 -16.80 -3.10
C VAL A 233 12.01 -15.78 -2.83
N ALA A 234 12.96 -16.12 -1.95
CA ALA A 234 14.10 -15.26 -1.66
C ALA A 234 14.97 -15.03 -2.90
N PHE A 235 15.28 -16.09 -3.64
CA PHE A 235 16.08 -16.03 -4.86
C PHE A 235 15.39 -15.20 -5.95
N ASP A 236 14.11 -15.48 -6.22
CA ASP A 236 13.31 -14.76 -7.22
C ASP A 236 13.14 -13.27 -6.87
N ALA A 237 13.11 -12.96 -5.57
CA ALA A 237 13.09 -11.58 -5.07
C ALA A 237 14.46 -10.89 -5.15
N GLY A 238 15.53 -11.62 -5.54
CA GLY A 238 16.88 -11.08 -5.71
C GLY A 238 17.72 -11.02 -4.44
N PHE A 239 17.42 -11.85 -3.43
CA PHE A 239 18.26 -12.01 -2.24
C PHE A 239 19.30 -13.11 -2.47
N ALA A 240 20.50 -12.90 -1.94
CA ALA A 240 21.59 -13.85 -2.08
C ALA A 240 21.32 -15.18 -1.35
N ASP A 241 20.60 -15.10 -0.22
CA ASP A 241 20.22 -16.27 0.57
C ASP A 241 18.95 -16.03 1.38
N GLN A 242 18.36 -17.12 1.89
CA GLN A 242 17.13 -17.10 2.67
C GLN A 242 17.29 -16.40 4.03
N SER A 243 18.46 -16.45 4.63
CA SER A 243 18.71 -15.82 5.95
C SER A 243 18.71 -14.31 5.83
N HIS A 244 19.41 -13.78 4.82
CA HIS A 244 19.39 -12.36 4.49
C HIS A 244 17.98 -11.89 4.15
N PHE A 245 17.26 -12.64 3.29
CA PHE A 245 15.86 -12.38 2.99
C PHE A 245 15.01 -12.30 4.25
N THR A 246 15.07 -13.32 5.12
CA THR A 246 14.27 -13.39 6.35
C THR A 246 14.53 -12.20 7.27
N ASN A 247 15.79 -11.78 7.41
CA ASN A 247 16.17 -10.64 8.24
C ASN A 247 15.65 -9.31 7.68
N VAL A 248 15.78 -9.10 6.37
CA VAL A 248 15.28 -7.88 5.71
C VAL A 248 13.76 -7.87 5.73
N PHE A 249 13.12 -9.00 5.42
CA PHE A 249 11.67 -9.16 5.44
C PHE A 249 11.12 -8.83 6.83
N ARG A 250 11.66 -9.46 7.91
CA ARG A 250 11.22 -9.19 9.28
C ARG A 250 11.39 -7.74 9.68
N ARG A 251 12.48 -7.08 9.25
CA ARG A 251 12.73 -5.66 9.55
C ARG A 251 11.72 -4.74 8.88
N LEU A 252 11.31 -5.04 7.64
CA LEU A 252 10.42 -4.20 6.86
C LEU A 252 8.94 -4.56 7.05
N VAL A 253 8.63 -5.82 7.33
CA VAL A 253 7.25 -6.35 7.42
C VAL A 253 6.82 -6.60 8.87
N GLY A 254 7.76 -6.58 9.82
CA GLY A 254 7.49 -6.85 11.24
C GLY A 254 7.37 -8.34 11.60
N THR A 255 7.22 -9.23 10.63
CA THR A 255 7.06 -10.68 10.85
C THR A 255 7.98 -11.50 9.94
N THR A 256 8.11 -12.80 10.20
CA THR A 256 8.91 -13.70 9.34
C THR A 256 8.15 -14.06 8.05
N PRO A 257 8.86 -14.38 6.95
CA PRO A 257 8.22 -14.83 5.70
C PRO A 257 7.33 -16.07 5.89
N GLY A 258 7.71 -16.98 6.78
CA GLY A 258 6.91 -18.17 7.09
C GLY A 258 5.62 -17.84 7.82
N ALA A 259 5.68 -16.99 8.84
CA ALA A 259 4.50 -16.51 9.56
C ALA A 259 3.59 -15.70 8.61
N PHE A 260 4.18 -14.81 7.79
CA PHE A 260 3.45 -14.05 6.77
C PHE A 260 2.69 -14.98 5.82
N ARG A 261 3.34 -16.03 5.32
CA ARG A 261 2.67 -17.03 4.45
C ARG A 261 1.51 -17.70 5.16
N THR A 262 1.72 -18.19 6.37
CA THR A 262 0.67 -18.88 7.15
C THR A 262 -0.56 -18.00 7.32
N GLN A 263 -0.35 -16.72 7.51
CA GLN A 263 -1.38 -15.74 7.77
C GLN A 263 -2.08 -15.24 6.50
N PHE A 264 -1.33 -15.06 5.41
CA PHE A 264 -1.84 -14.43 4.17
C PHE A 264 -1.98 -15.40 2.99
N SER A 265 -1.81 -16.72 3.19
CA SER A 265 -1.96 -17.67 2.09
C SER A 265 -3.38 -17.67 1.55
N LEU A 266 -3.49 -17.40 0.25
CA LEU A 266 -4.73 -17.52 -0.52
C LEU A 266 -4.91 -18.93 -1.08
N VAL A 267 -3.91 -19.79 -0.91
CA VAL A 267 -3.94 -21.19 -1.38
C VAL A 267 -4.59 -22.04 -0.29
N PRO A 268 -5.75 -22.67 -0.55
CA PRO A 268 -6.39 -23.58 0.42
C PRO A 268 -5.42 -24.65 0.92
N ARG A 269 -5.54 -25.03 2.18
CA ARG A 269 -4.73 -26.14 2.77
C ARG A 269 -5.05 -27.45 2.12
#